data_1074d931862085e782ffeaa5bd162a06
#
_entry.id   1074d931862085e782ffeaa5bd162a06
#
_cell.length_a   1.000
_cell.length_b   1.000
_cell.length_c   1.000
_cell.angle_alpha   90.00
_cell.angle_beta   90.00
_cell.angle_gamma   90.00
#
_symmetry.space_group_name_H-M   'P 1'
#
loop_
_entity.id
_entity.type
_entity.pdbx_description
1 polymer ?
#
loop_
_entity_poly.entity_id
_entity_poly.type
_entity_poly.pdbx_seq_one_letter_code
_entity_poly.pdbx_strand_id
1 'polypeptide(L)'
;MISWELILALAVYNFIMYATPGPNNSILTASGIKFGFIRSIPNILGIPTGHGLQLALVCLGLGSLFIKYPILFDVLRYVGSAYILYLAYKMFGSLNISKTEDRSRPLNYYEAILFQFVNPKAWVICSTAVTLYYPKNENILVGTLFMVVMSTIVNIPSISIWAYGGSIIRQYLVMRS
;
A
#
# COMPACT_ATOMS: atom_id res chain seq x y z
N MET A 1 19.56 8.82 -20.23
CA MET A 1 18.34 8.17 -20.79
C MET A 1 17.96 6.99 -19.91
N ILE A 2 16.68 6.84 -19.61
CA ILE A 2 16.13 5.71 -18.86
C ILE A 2 16.24 4.47 -19.75
N SER A 3 17.01 3.47 -19.30
CA SER A 3 17.24 2.24 -20.07
C SER A 3 16.11 1.22 -19.87
N TRP A 4 15.96 0.29 -20.80
CA TRP A 4 14.97 -0.78 -20.71
C TRP A 4 15.24 -1.72 -19.52
N GLU A 5 16.51 -1.97 -19.23
CA GLU A 5 16.93 -2.79 -18.09
C GLU A 5 16.50 -2.16 -16.76
N LEU A 6 16.61 -0.83 -16.63
CA LEU A 6 16.16 -0.11 -15.45
C LEU A 6 14.63 -0.21 -15.27
N ILE A 7 13.88 -0.04 -16.38
CA ILE A 7 12.42 -0.18 -16.38
C ILE A 7 12.02 -1.56 -15.89
N LEU A 8 12.62 -2.61 -16.46
CA LEU A 8 12.30 -3.98 -16.12
C LEU A 8 12.69 -4.31 -14.67
N ALA A 9 13.90 -3.92 -14.25
CA ALA A 9 14.38 -4.16 -12.90
C ALA A 9 13.48 -3.49 -11.84
N LEU A 10 13.09 -2.22 -12.07
CA LEU A 10 12.18 -1.50 -11.18
C LEU A 10 10.77 -2.12 -11.19
N ALA A 11 10.26 -2.56 -12.35
CA ALA A 11 8.96 -3.20 -12.45
C ALA A 11 8.93 -4.53 -11.68
N VAL A 12 9.96 -5.36 -11.82
CA VAL A 12 10.08 -6.64 -11.08
C VAL A 12 10.20 -6.39 -9.59
N TYR A 13 11.06 -5.45 -9.17
CA TYR A 13 11.18 -5.06 -7.78
C TYR A 13 9.83 -4.64 -7.19
N ASN A 14 9.15 -3.71 -7.86
CA ASN A 14 7.86 -3.18 -7.43
C ASN A 14 6.81 -4.30 -7.33
N PHE A 15 6.73 -5.17 -8.34
CA PHE A 15 5.80 -6.29 -8.33
C PHE A 15 6.01 -7.21 -7.12
N ILE A 16 7.26 -7.64 -6.89
CA ILE A 16 7.60 -8.49 -5.74
C ILE A 16 7.20 -7.81 -4.43
N MET A 17 7.56 -6.54 -4.26
CA MET A 17 7.34 -5.82 -3.02
C MET A 17 5.86 -5.53 -2.75
N TYR A 18 5.06 -5.25 -3.79
CA TYR A 18 3.62 -5.00 -3.63
C TYR A 18 2.80 -6.30 -3.53
N ALA A 19 3.23 -7.36 -4.21
CA ALA A 19 2.57 -8.65 -4.14
C ALA A 19 2.87 -9.42 -2.84
N THR A 20 3.96 -9.11 -2.13
CA THR A 20 4.28 -9.79 -0.86
C THR A 20 3.31 -9.39 0.26
N PRO A 21 2.99 -10.33 1.19
CA PRO A 21 2.12 -10.05 2.33
C PRO A 21 2.61 -8.84 3.14
N GLY A 22 1.66 -8.04 3.61
CA GLY A 22 1.96 -6.87 4.43
C GLY A 22 0.69 -6.10 4.81
N PRO A 23 0.83 -4.97 5.55
CA PRO A 23 -0.31 -4.22 6.08
C PRO A 23 -1.38 -3.87 5.06
N ASN A 24 -1.00 -3.30 3.91
CA ASN A 24 -1.93 -2.95 2.83
C ASN A 24 -2.71 -4.17 2.33
N ASN A 25 -1.99 -5.26 2.06
CA ASN A 25 -2.54 -6.47 1.48
C ASN A 25 -3.50 -7.16 2.45
N SER A 26 -3.16 -7.19 3.74
CA SER A 26 -4.03 -7.71 4.80
C SER A 26 -5.33 -6.91 4.91
N ILE A 27 -5.24 -5.57 4.90
CA ILE A 27 -6.40 -4.69 4.93
C ILE A 27 -7.27 -4.88 3.68
N LEU A 28 -6.67 -4.98 2.50
CA LEU A 28 -7.40 -5.19 1.24
C LEU A 28 -8.09 -6.56 1.20
N THR A 29 -7.42 -7.62 1.65
CA THR A 29 -8.03 -8.96 1.76
C THR A 29 -9.23 -8.93 2.70
N ALA A 30 -9.06 -8.36 3.88
CA ALA A 30 -10.14 -8.23 4.86
C ALA A 30 -11.29 -7.35 4.34
N SER A 31 -10.97 -6.26 3.61
CA SER A 31 -11.96 -5.42 2.94
C SER A 31 -12.73 -6.20 1.87
N GLY A 32 -12.02 -6.99 1.05
CA GLY A 32 -12.62 -7.87 0.05
C GLY A 32 -13.58 -8.90 0.66
N ILE A 33 -13.18 -9.55 1.75
CA ILE A 33 -14.01 -10.52 2.48
C ILE A 33 -15.26 -9.85 3.04
N LYS A 34 -15.11 -8.70 3.69
CA LYS A 34 -16.23 -8.05 4.40
C LYS A 34 -17.16 -7.28 3.46
N PHE A 35 -16.62 -6.51 2.53
CA PHE A 35 -17.37 -5.53 1.73
C PHE A 35 -17.44 -5.88 0.24
N GLY A 36 -16.61 -6.81 -0.24
CA GLY A 36 -16.45 -7.14 -1.65
C GLY A 36 -15.49 -6.21 -2.38
N PHE A 37 -15.15 -6.60 -3.62
CA PHE A 37 -14.14 -5.90 -4.42
C PHE A 37 -14.53 -4.45 -4.74
N ILE A 38 -15.76 -4.23 -5.23
CA ILE A 38 -16.22 -2.89 -5.69
C ILE A 38 -16.16 -1.85 -4.57
N ARG A 39 -16.59 -2.21 -3.35
CA ARG A 39 -16.50 -1.30 -2.21
C ARG A 39 -15.09 -1.06 -1.72
N SER A 40 -14.12 -1.91 -2.11
CA SER A 40 -12.70 -1.75 -1.79
C SER A 40 -11.94 -0.86 -2.78
N ILE A 41 -12.54 -0.46 -3.91
CA ILE A 41 -11.90 0.37 -4.95
C ILE A 41 -11.33 1.68 -4.39
N PRO A 42 -12.03 2.46 -3.53
CA PRO A 42 -11.44 3.68 -2.98
C PRO A 42 -10.14 3.43 -2.21
N ASN A 43 -10.07 2.32 -1.45
CA ASN A 43 -8.87 1.89 -0.75
C ASN A 43 -7.76 1.47 -1.76
N ILE A 44 -8.12 0.68 -2.79
CA ILE A 44 -7.19 0.27 -3.85
C ILE A 44 -6.57 1.47 -4.56
N LEU A 45 -7.31 2.53 -4.81
CA LEU A 45 -6.80 3.74 -5.46
C LEU A 45 -6.03 4.67 -4.51
N GLY A 46 -6.42 4.71 -3.24
CA GLY A 46 -5.76 5.53 -2.23
C GLY A 46 -4.34 5.05 -1.90
N ILE A 47 -4.11 3.73 -1.89
CA ILE A 47 -2.80 3.15 -1.60
C ILE A 47 -1.72 3.63 -2.60
N PRO A 48 -1.86 3.46 -3.92
CA PRO A 48 -0.83 3.90 -4.86
C PRO A 48 -0.68 5.41 -4.91
N THR A 49 -1.74 6.18 -4.65
CA THR A 49 -1.65 7.64 -4.55
C THR A 49 -0.80 8.05 -3.34
N GLY A 50 -1.08 7.52 -2.16
CA GLY A 50 -0.29 7.81 -0.95
C GLY A 50 1.15 7.33 -1.07
N HIS A 51 1.35 6.14 -1.66
CA HIS A 51 2.68 5.60 -1.92
C HIS A 51 3.46 6.44 -2.95
N GLY A 52 2.80 6.92 -4.00
CA GLY A 52 3.40 7.82 -5.00
C GLY A 52 3.85 9.15 -4.38
N LEU A 53 3.02 9.76 -3.51
CA LEU A 53 3.40 10.95 -2.75
C LEU A 53 4.61 10.69 -1.86
N GLN A 54 4.60 9.57 -1.14
CA GLN A 54 5.70 9.15 -0.28
C GLN A 54 6.99 8.92 -1.07
N LEU A 55 6.90 8.25 -2.23
CA LEU A 55 8.02 8.01 -3.13
C LEU A 55 8.59 9.32 -3.68
N ALA A 56 7.74 10.26 -4.08
CA ALA A 56 8.16 11.58 -4.52
C ALA A 56 8.93 12.32 -3.41
N LEU A 57 8.45 12.28 -2.16
CA LEU A 57 9.14 12.88 -1.02
C LEU A 57 10.51 12.23 -0.78
N VAL A 58 10.63 10.92 -0.95
CA VAL A 58 11.92 10.20 -0.82
C VAL A 58 12.87 10.61 -1.95
N CYS A 59 12.38 10.72 -3.20
CA CYS A 59 13.18 11.21 -4.32
C CYS A 59 13.69 12.65 -4.08
N LEU A 60 12.90 13.49 -3.41
CA LEU A 60 13.27 14.87 -3.05
C LEU A 60 14.17 14.95 -1.81
N GLY A 61 14.62 13.82 -1.28
CA GLY A 61 15.62 13.77 -0.20
C GLY A 61 15.07 13.44 1.19
N LEU A 62 13.76 13.26 1.37
CA LEU A 62 13.20 12.90 2.68
C LEU A 62 13.76 11.58 3.20
N GLY A 63 14.19 10.67 2.32
CA GLY A 63 14.85 9.41 2.68
C GLY A 63 16.11 9.60 3.54
N SER A 64 16.82 10.73 3.38
CA SER A 64 18.00 11.04 4.19
C SER A 64 17.70 11.24 5.68
N LEU A 65 16.46 11.63 6.03
CA LEU A 65 16.04 11.76 7.43
C LEU A 65 16.04 10.41 8.16
N PHE A 66 15.64 9.34 7.48
CA PHE A 66 15.65 7.99 8.07
C PHE A 66 17.06 7.46 8.27
N ILE A 67 18.01 7.85 7.41
CA ILE A 67 19.44 7.52 7.60
C ILE A 67 19.99 8.30 8.78
N LYS A 68 19.66 9.59 8.88
CA LYS A 68 20.15 10.47 9.95
C LYS A 68 19.51 10.18 11.31
N TYR A 69 18.25 9.79 11.31
CA TYR A 69 17.46 9.53 12.51
C TYR A 69 16.78 8.15 12.45
N PRO A 70 17.50 7.04 12.67
CA PRO A 70 16.94 5.68 12.58
C PRO A 70 15.73 5.44 13.49
N ILE A 71 15.64 6.16 14.61
CA ILE A 71 14.51 6.11 15.54
C ILE A 71 13.17 6.37 14.87
N LEU A 72 13.15 7.09 13.73
CA LEU A 72 11.93 7.35 12.99
C LEU A 72 11.30 6.06 12.44
N PHE A 73 12.12 5.07 12.06
CA PHE A 73 11.60 3.75 11.66
C PHE A 73 10.95 3.01 12.82
N ASP A 74 11.53 3.10 14.02
CA ASP A 74 10.96 2.47 15.20
C ASP A 74 9.63 3.11 15.58
N VAL A 75 9.56 4.44 15.57
CA VAL A 75 8.30 5.17 15.81
C VAL A 75 7.25 4.75 14.79
N LEU A 76 7.56 4.74 13.49
CA LEU A 76 6.63 4.31 12.44
C LEU A 76 6.19 2.85 12.64
N ARG A 77 7.11 1.97 13.05
CA ARG A 77 6.82 0.57 13.32
C ARG A 77 5.80 0.42 14.45
N TYR A 78 6.00 1.11 15.57
CA TYR A 78 5.07 1.02 16.71
C TYR A 78 3.73 1.68 16.42
N VAL A 79 3.73 2.88 15.83
CA VAL A 79 2.49 3.60 15.46
C VAL A 79 1.72 2.82 14.40
N GLY A 80 2.41 2.33 13.37
CA GLY A 80 1.79 1.51 12.31
C GLY A 80 1.21 0.20 12.84
N SER A 81 1.95 -0.48 13.73
CA SER A 81 1.46 -1.72 14.36
C SER A 81 0.24 -1.47 15.24
N ALA A 82 0.24 -0.42 16.04
CA ALA A 82 -0.92 -0.03 16.87
C ALA A 82 -2.14 0.30 16.00
N TYR A 83 -1.94 1.00 14.88
CA TYR A 83 -3.02 1.32 13.95
C TYR A 83 -3.59 0.06 13.27
N ILE A 84 -2.74 -0.88 12.87
CA ILE A 84 -3.19 -2.17 12.29
C ILE A 84 -3.99 -2.97 13.32
N LEU A 85 -3.53 -3.02 14.56
CA LEU A 85 -4.26 -3.68 15.66
C LEU A 85 -5.62 -3.02 15.91
N TYR A 86 -5.67 -1.68 15.89
CA TYR A 86 -6.92 -0.94 15.98
C TYR A 86 -7.89 -1.28 14.83
N LEU A 87 -7.39 -1.33 13.58
CA LEU A 87 -8.20 -1.71 12.44
C LEU A 87 -8.68 -3.16 12.55
N ALA A 88 -7.82 -4.08 12.96
CA ALA A 88 -8.17 -5.49 13.19
C ALA A 88 -9.28 -5.60 14.26
N TYR A 89 -9.13 -4.92 15.40
CA TYR A 89 -10.16 -4.88 16.46
C TYR A 89 -11.50 -4.37 15.91
N LYS A 90 -11.48 -3.27 15.17
CA LYS A 90 -12.68 -2.68 14.54
C LYS A 90 -13.33 -3.64 13.54
N MET A 91 -12.56 -4.47 12.86
CA MET A 91 -13.07 -5.47 11.91
C MET A 91 -13.59 -6.72 12.61
N PHE A 92 -12.93 -7.21 13.66
CA PHE A 92 -13.36 -8.39 14.42
C PHE A 92 -14.66 -8.16 15.18
N GLY A 93 -14.88 -6.96 15.73
CA GLY A 93 -16.12 -6.61 16.43
C GLY A 93 -17.40 -6.67 15.58
N SER A 94 -17.25 -6.75 14.25
CA SER A 94 -18.34 -6.76 13.29
C SER A 94 -18.46 -8.06 12.47
N LEU A 95 -17.86 -9.16 12.92
CA LEU A 95 -17.99 -10.48 12.28
C LEU A 95 -19.36 -11.15 12.54
N ASN A 96 -20.23 -10.56 13.36
CA ASN A 96 -21.62 -11.00 13.48
C ASN A 96 -22.40 -10.65 12.20
N ILE A 97 -22.42 -11.57 11.25
CA ILE A 97 -23.11 -11.47 9.95
C ILE A 97 -24.64 -11.30 10.10
N SER A 98 -25.18 -11.51 11.32
CA SER A 98 -26.63 -11.61 11.56
C SER A 98 -27.30 -10.40 12.20
N LYS A 99 -26.63 -9.26 12.44
CA LYS A 99 -27.28 -8.08 13.00
C LYS A 99 -27.10 -6.86 12.09
N THR A 100 -28.22 -6.49 11.48
CA THR A 100 -28.56 -5.20 10.91
C THR A 100 -27.98 -4.03 11.72
N GLU A 101 -27.26 -3.13 11.04
CA GLU A 101 -26.59 -1.90 11.51
C GLU A 101 -25.08 -1.98 11.81
N ASP A 102 -24.33 -2.76 11.06
CA ASP A 102 -22.88 -2.56 11.05
C ASP A 102 -22.53 -1.31 10.22
N ARG A 103 -22.34 -0.18 10.89
CA ARG A 103 -21.85 1.09 10.30
C ARG A 103 -20.39 0.98 9.82
N SER A 104 -19.81 -0.22 9.79
CA SER A 104 -18.47 -0.42 9.30
C SER A 104 -18.42 -0.23 7.77
N ARG A 105 -17.38 0.43 7.32
CA ARG A 105 -17.07 0.66 5.92
C ARG A 105 -15.61 0.32 5.63
N PRO A 106 -15.24 0.03 4.38
CA PRO A 106 -13.85 -0.07 4.01
C PRO A 106 -13.14 1.27 4.24
N LEU A 107 -11.81 1.26 4.31
CA LEU A 107 -11.03 2.49 4.28
C LEU A 107 -11.41 3.28 3.04
N ASN A 108 -11.67 4.56 3.22
CA ASN A 108 -11.89 5.45 2.09
C ASN A 108 -10.54 5.83 1.44
N TYR A 109 -10.63 6.54 0.32
CA TYR A 109 -9.46 6.97 -0.45
C TYR A 109 -8.44 7.77 0.38
N TYR A 110 -8.88 8.74 1.16
CA TYR A 110 -7.99 9.60 1.96
C TYR A 110 -7.38 8.85 3.16
N GLU A 111 -8.15 7.98 3.80
CA GLU A 111 -7.63 7.12 4.88
C GLU A 111 -6.54 6.17 4.36
N ALA A 112 -6.72 5.64 3.15
CA ALA A 112 -5.72 4.78 2.52
C ALA A 112 -4.45 5.55 2.14
N ILE A 113 -4.56 6.81 1.69
CA ILE A 113 -3.41 7.70 1.47
C ILE A 113 -2.65 7.93 2.77
N LEU A 114 -3.35 8.36 3.82
CA LEU A 114 -2.73 8.67 5.11
C LEU A 114 -2.08 7.44 5.75
N PHE A 115 -2.70 6.27 5.56
CA PHE A 115 -2.14 5.01 6.07
C PHE A 115 -0.74 4.72 5.54
N GLN A 116 -0.41 5.13 4.31
CA GLN A 116 0.94 4.90 3.76
C GLN A 116 2.01 5.55 4.62
N PHE A 117 1.75 6.74 5.16
CA PHE A 117 2.73 7.50 5.95
C PHE A 117 3.03 6.85 7.31
N VAL A 118 2.13 6.05 7.85
CA VAL A 118 2.37 5.26 9.08
C VAL A 118 2.75 3.80 8.79
N ASN A 119 2.77 3.39 7.51
CA ASN A 119 3.13 2.04 7.09
C ASN A 119 4.66 1.91 6.92
N PRO A 120 5.37 1.23 7.83
CA PRO A 120 6.83 1.12 7.74
C PRO A 120 7.29 0.39 6.47
N LYS A 121 6.53 -0.61 6.01
CA LYS A 121 6.85 -1.33 4.76
C LYS A 121 6.88 -0.38 3.55
N ALA A 122 5.96 0.59 3.49
CA ALA A 122 5.92 1.54 2.38
C ALA A 122 7.16 2.44 2.34
N TRP A 123 7.66 2.90 3.49
CA TRP A 123 8.91 3.67 3.59
C TRP A 123 10.13 2.85 3.16
N VAL A 124 10.22 1.58 3.58
CA VAL A 124 11.30 0.68 3.15
C VAL A 124 11.27 0.49 1.64
N ILE A 125 10.10 0.26 1.05
CA ILE A 125 9.95 0.10 -0.40
C ILE A 125 10.41 1.36 -1.13
N CYS A 126 9.95 2.55 -0.72
CA CYS A 126 10.33 3.82 -1.33
C CYS A 126 11.84 4.06 -1.24
N SER A 127 12.41 3.93 -0.03
CA SER A 127 13.83 4.20 0.19
C SER A 127 14.72 3.25 -0.60
N THR A 128 14.38 1.96 -0.64
CA THR A 128 15.13 0.96 -1.42
C THR A 128 14.99 1.22 -2.92
N ALA A 129 13.75 1.50 -3.40
CA ALA A 129 13.52 1.80 -4.81
C ALA A 129 14.36 2.98 -5.28
N VAL A 130 14.38 4.08 -4.51
CA VAL A 130 15.16 5.28 -4.86
C VAL A 130 16.67 4.99 -4.80
N THR A 131 17.13 4.28 -3.78
CA THR A 131 18.55 3.96 -3.63
C THR A 131 19.10 3.14 -4.78
N LEU A 132 18.32 2.14 -5.26
CA LEU A 132 18.79 1.17 -6.26
C LEU A 132 18.43 1.55 -7.69
N TYR A 133 17.28 2.20 -7.92
CA TYR A 133 16.69 2.34 -9.25
C TYR A 133 16.45 3.79 -9.68
N TYR A 134 16.82 4.79 -8.86
CA TYR A 134 16.66 6.19 -9.28
C TYR A 134 17.57 6.50 -10.48
N PRO A 135 17.04 7.08 -11.59
CA PRO A 135 17.82 7.38 -12.78
C PRO A 135 18.72 8.61 -12.56
N LYS A 136 19.95 8.39 -12.10
CA LYS A 136 20.89 9.43 -11.66
C LYS A 136 21.27 10.46 -12.73
N ASN A 137 21.13 10.11 -14.01
CA ASN A 137 21.49 10.96 -15.15
C ASN A 137 20.32 11.84 -15.64
N GLU A 138 19.16 11.75 -15.02
CA GLU A 138 17.99 12.56 -15.35
C GLU A 138 17.86 13.74 -14.37
N ASN A 139 17.17 14.79 -14.84
CA ASN A 139 16.80 15.85 -13.89
C ASN A 139 15.82 15.33 -12.84
N ILE A 140 15.77 16.01 -11.70
CA ILE A 140 15.01 15.54 -10.53
C ILE A 140 13.52 15.35 -10.83
N LEU A 141 12.92 16.19 -11.66
CA LEU A 141 11.52 16.10 -12.03
C LEU A 141 11.24 14.85 -12.87
N VAL A 142 12.04 14.64 -13.92
CA VAL A 142 11.89 13.46 -14.81
C VAL A 142 12.14 12.16 -14.05
N GLY A 143 13.21 12.12 -13.24
CA GLY A 143 13.53 10.96 -12.40
C GLY A 143 12.41 10.64 -11.41
N THR A 144 11.88 11.65 -10.72
CA THR A 144 10.78 11.46 -9.76
C THR A 144 9.50 11.02 -10.46
N LEU A 145 9.12 11.64 -11.57
CA LEU A 145 7.93 11.24 -12.35
C LEU A 145 8.05 9.81 -12.85
N PHE A 146 9.22 9.43 -13.38
CA PHE A 146 9.47 8.05 -13.80
C PHE A 146 9.24 7.05 -12.65
N MET A 147 9.85 7.31 -11.49
CA MET A 147 9.69 6.45 -10.31
C MET A 147 8.24 6.32 -9.87
N VAL A 148 7.51 7.44 -9.78
CA VAL A 148 6.11 7.47 -9.33
C VAL A 148 5.19 6.77 -10.33
N VAL A 149 5.33 7.05 -11.62
CA VAL A 149 4.49 6.45 -12.68
C VAL A 149 4.70 4.94 -12.75
N MET A 150 5.96 4.49 -12.82
CA MET A 150 6.30 3.06 -12.83
C MET A 150 5.78 2.33 -11.59
N SER A 151 5.95 2.95 -10.42
CA SER A 151 5.45 2.42 -9.14
C SER A 151 3.93 2.28 -9.16
N THR A 152 3.20 3.30 -9.61
CA THR A 152 1.74 3.32 -9.65
C THR A 152 1.18 2.26 -10.61
N ILE A 153 1.74 2.16 -11.82
CA ILE A 153 1.32 1.18 -12.85
C ILE A 153 1.42 -0.26 -12.31
N VAL A 154 2.49 -0.57 -11.58
CA VAL A 154 2.69 -1.92 -11.02
C VAL A 154 1.91 -2.12 -9.73
N ASN A 155 1.76 -1.08 -8.90
CA ASN A 155 1.08 -1.17 -7.60
C ASN A 155 -0.39 -1.56 -7.74
N ILE A 156 -1.14 -0.85 -8.59
CA ILE A 156 -2.59 -1.05 -8.74
C ILE A 156 -2.95 -2.52 -9.01
N PRO A 157 -2.43 -3.19 -10.06
CA PRO A 157 -2.78 -4.58 -10.31
C PRO A 157 -2.27 -5.52 -9.20
N SER A 158 -1.07 -5.28 -8.66
CA SER A 158 -0.47 -6.14 -7.63
C SER A 158 -1.30 -6.20 -6.35
N ILE A 159 -1.81 -5.05 -5.88
CA ILE A 159 -2.62 -5.01 -4.66
C ILE A 159 -4.08 -5.39 -4.90
N SER A 160 -4.60 -5.19 -6.12
CA SER A 160 -5.98 -5.55 -6.49
C SER A 160 -6.24 -7.04 -6.34
N ILE A 161 -5.23 -7.88 -6.56
CA ILE A 161 -5.31 -9.34 -6.41
C ILE A 161 -5.72 -9.71 -4.97
N TRP A 162 -5.26 -8.98 -3.95
CA TRP A 162 -5.59 -9.24 -2.55
C TRP A 162 -7.04 -8.92 -2.22
N ALA A 163 -7.56 -7.79 -2.69
CA ALA A 163 -8.97 -7.43 -2.53
C ALA A 163 -9.88 -8.38 -3.32
N TYR A 164 -9.48 -8.79 -4.52
CA TYR A 164 -10.20 -9.74 -5.34
C TYR A 164 -10.23 -11.13 -4.70
N GLY A 165 -9.10 -11.63 -4.23
CA GLY A 165 -9.01 -12.89 -3.49
C GLY A 165 -9.91 -12.89 -2.25
N GLY A 166 -9.90 -11.80 -1.49
CA GLY A 166 -10.83 -11.61 -0.38
C GLY A 166 -12.30 -11.66 -0.81
N SER A 167 -12.64 -11.07 -1.95
CA SER A 167 -14.02 -11.09 -2.47
C SER A 167 -14.48 -12.49 -2.93
N ILE A 168 -13.57 -13.32 -3.43
CA ILE A 168 -13.85 -14.73 -3.74
C ILE A 168 -14.17 -15.50 -2.45
N ILE A 169 -13.35 -15.35 -1.42
CA ILE A 169 -13.59 -15.97 -0.11
C ILE A 169 -14.97 -15.58 0.42
N ARG A 170 -15.36 -14.29 0.28
CA ARG A 170 -16.70 -13.82 0.68
C ARG A 170 -17.81 -14.58 -0.03
N GLN A 171 -17.71 -14.79 -1.34
CA GLN A 171 -18.73 -15.51 -2.12
C GLN A 171 -18.92 -16.93 -1.60
N TYR A 172 -17.82 -17.64 -1.28
CA TYR A 172 -17.89 -18.98 -0.71
C TYR A 172 -18.54 -19.02 0.68
N LEU A 173 -18.28 -18.02 1.52
CA LEU A 173 -18.88 -17.93 2.85
C LEU A 173 -20.39 -17.65 2.78
N VAL A 174 -20.82 -16.76 1.89
CA VAL A 174 -22.24 -16.41 1.71
C VAL A 174 -23.04 -17.55 1.07
N MET A 175 -22.44 -18.36 0.19
CA MET A 175 -23.13 -19.51 -0.43
C MET A 175 -23.33 -20.68 0.54
N ARG A 176 -22.64 -20.69 1.69
CA ARG A 176 -22.73 -21.78 2.70
C ARG A 176 -23.55 -21.39 3.94
N SER A 177 -23.97 -20.13 4.07
CA SER A 177 -24.86 -19.64 5.13
C SER A 177 -26.30 -19.59 4.66
#